data_a1dd0417e68aee2ad97c66beb1806f05
#
_entry.id   a1dd0417e68aee2ad97c66beb1806f05
#
_cell.length_a   1.000
_cell.length_b   1.000
_cell.length_c   1.000
_cell.angle_alpha   90.00
_cell.angle_beta   90.00
_cell.angle_gamma   90.00
#
_symmetry.space_group_name_H-M   'P 1'
#
loop_
_entity.id
_entity.type
_entity.pdbx_description
1 polymer ?
#
loop_
_entity_poly.entity_id
_entity_poly.type
_entity_poly.pdbx_seq_one_letter_code
_entity_poly.pdbx_strand_id
1 'polypeptide(L)'
;MATTIAIFDDNSRLRETLTVLLGGVEGYSVCGDYENCAQAAGIIKQHRPDVVIMDIDMPDVDGIEGLRIIKEQRPETYIIMHTVLEDDDRLFQCLCGGANGYILKNSSFVHLLEAIENVLHGGAPLSPIIAKKVLQFFRPTNPGRLQYHLSDREREVLKYLVKGFSYKMIAGHCHISLDTVRGHIRNIYSKLHVNCGREAVTKALRDNIL
;
A
#
# COMPACT_ATOMS: atom_id res chain seq x y z
N MET A 1 22.46 21.95 -3.01
CA MET A 1 22.87 20.54 -2.72
C MET A 1 22.12 19.68 -3.69
N ALA A 2 22.72 18.59 -4.16
CA ALA A 2 21.99 17.65 -5.04
C ALA A 2 21.00 16.85 -4.21
N THR A 3 19.80 16.63 -4.77
CA THR A 3 18.77 15.75 -4.19
C THR A 3 19.24 14.30 -4.31
N THR A 4 19.28 13.60 -3.18
CA THR A 4 19.75 12.21 -3.12
C THR A 4 18.58 11.24 -3.27
N ILE A 5 18.74 10.26 -4.17
CA ILE A 5 17.68 9.32 -4.55
C ILE A 5 18.17 7.89 -4.33
N ALA A 6 17.35 7.06 -3.67
CA ALA A 6 17.54 5.62 -3.62
C ALA A 6 16.43 4.92 -4.42
N ILE A 7 16.77 3.80 -5.08
CA ILE A 7 15.85 3.05 -5.94
C ILE A 7 15.72 1.63 -5.41
N PHE A 8 14.49 1.17 -5.21
CA PHE A 8 14.16 -0.20 -4.82
C PHE A 8 13.22 -0.81 -5.87
N ASP A 9 13.67 -1.81 -6.59
CA ASP A 9 12.92 -2.47 -7.66
C ASP A 9 13.56 -3.83 -7.94
N ASP A 10 12.81 -4.89 -8.15
CA ASP A 10 13.36 -6.23 -8.44
C ASP A 10 13.91 -6.36 -9.87
N ASN A 11 13.46 -5.50 -10.80
CA ASN A 11 13.88 -5.48 -12.18
C ASN A 11 15.24 -4.75 -12.36
N SER A 12 16.32 -5.51 -12.49
CA SER A 12 17.69 -4.97 -12.64
C SER A 12 17.85 -3.98 -13.81
N ARG A 13 17.21 -4.29 -14.96
CA ARG A 13 17.27 -3.42 -16.14
C ARG A 13 16.61 -2.06 -15.90
N LEU A 14 15.49 -2.06 -15.19
CA LEU A 14 14.81 -0.83 -14.84
C LEU A 14 15.63 -0.02 -13.84
N ARG A 15 16.21 -0.66 -12.81
CA ARG A 15 17.11 0.00 -11.86
C ARG A 15 18.29 0.67 -12.57
N GLU A 16 19.00 -0.07 -13.43
CA GLU A 16 20.13 0.47 -14.22
C GLU A 16 19.69 1.67 -15.07
N THR A 17 18.56 1.54 -15.77
CA THR A 17 18.00 2.61 -16.59
C THR A 17 17.70 3.86 -15.78
N LEU A 18 17.00 3.71 -14.64
CA LEU A 18 16.66 4.83 -13.77
C LEU A 18 17.91 5.47 -13.16
N THR A 19 18.91 4.66 -12.75
CA THR A 19 20.18 5.15 -12.21
C THR A 19 20.91 6.02 -13.22
N VAL A 20 21.00 5.57 -14.48
CA VAL A 20 21.65 6.35 -15.55
C VAL A 20 20.87 7.63 -15.87
N LEU A 21 19.55 7.52 -16.04
CA LEU A 21 18.71 8.65 -16.41
C LEU A 21 18.65 9.72 -15.30
N LEU A 22 18.45 9.32 -14.05
CA LEU A 22 18.40 10.25 -12.91
C LEU A 22 19.79 10.85 -12.62
N GLY A 23 20.87 10.06 -12.72
CA GLY A 23 22.23 10.55 -12.57
C GLY A 23 22.67 11.52 -13.66
N GLY A 24 22.00 11.52 -14.83
CA GLY A 24 22.22 12.49 -15.91
C GLY A 24 21.48 13.82 -15.75
N VAL A 25 20.57 13.92 -14.78
CA VAL A 25 19.81 15.16 -14.52
C VAL A 25 20.58 16.04 -13.53
N GLU A 26 20.81 17.29 -13.90
CA GLU A 26 21.47 18.25 -13.01
C GLU A 26 20.69 18.43 -11.71
N GLY A 27 21.39 18.36 -10.60
CA GLY A 27 20.78 18.50 -9.27
C GLY A 27 20.31 17.20 -8.62
N TYR A 28 20.40 16.05 -9.30
CA TYR A 28 20.08 14.75 -8.73
C TYR A 28 21.31 13.86 -8.56
N SER A 29 21.26 12.99 -7.55
CA SER A 29 22.32 11.99 -7.30
C SER A 29 21.68 10.69 -6.80
N VAL A 30 21.91 9.59 -7.51
CA VAL A 30 21.48 8.26 -7.05
C VAL A 30 22.49 7.72 -6.05
N CYS A 31 22.09 7.54 -4.81
CA CYS A 31 22.96 7.05 -3.73
C CYS A 31 23.02 5.51 -3.66
N GLY A 32 22.16 4.82 -4.39
CA GLY A 32 22.16 3.37 -4.53
C GLY A 32 20.87 2.84 -5.15
N ASP A 33 20.97 1.61 -5.68
CA ASP A 33 19.85 0.85 -6.21
C ASP A 33 19.85 -0.57 -5.63
N TYR A 34 18.67 -1.09 -5.30
CA TYR A 34 18.49 -2.29 -4.48
C TYR A 34 17.35 -3.14 -5.03
N GLU A 35 17.51 -4.47 -5.01
CA GLU A 35 16.54 -5.42 -5.57
C GLU A 35 15.35 -5.71 -4.64
N ASN A 36 15.48 -5.39 -3.35
CA ASN A 36 14.42 -5.57 -2.35
C ASN A 36 14.65 -4.68 -1.13
N CYS A 37 13.74 -4.74 -0.16
CA CYS A 37 13.78 -3.94 1.05
C CYS A 37 14.38 -4.64 2.28
N ALA A 38 15.03 -5.81 2.13
CA ALA A 38 15.56 -6.57 3.28
C ALA A 38 16.58 -5.76 4.13
N GLN A 39 17.33 -4.85 3.51
CA GLN A 39 18.30 -4.00 4.19
C GLN A 39 17.89 -2.52 4.25
N ALA A 40 16.63 -2.20 3.98
CA ALA A 40 16.15 -0.82 3.88
C ALA A 40 16.50 0.04 5.11
N ALA A 41 16.33 -0.47 6.33
CA ALA A 41 16.65 0.25 7.55
C ALA A 41 18.14 0.70 7.62
N GLY A 42 19.06 -0.20 7.24
CA GLY A 42 20.50 0.09 7.20
C GLY A 42 20.87 1.11 6.13
N ILE A 43 20.30 0.93 4.93
CA ILE A 43 20.50 1.80 3.78
C ILE A 43 20.05 3.24 4.08
N ILE A 44 18.84 3.39 4.62
CA ILE A 44 18.27 4.70 4.96
C ILE A 44 19.11 5.40 6.04
N LYS A 45 19.58 4.65 7.04
CA LYS A 45 20.45 5.20 8.09
C LYS A 45 21.79 5.68 7.55
N GLN A 46 22.37 4.94 6.59
CA GLN A 46 23.67 5.21 6.01
C GLN A 46 23.64 6.35 4.99
N HIS A 47 22.73 6.27 4.02
CA HIS A 47 22.70 7.16 2.85
C HIS A 47 21.78 8.37 3.02
N ARG A 48 20.79 8.28 3.89
CA ARG A 48 19.81 9.34 4.20
C ARG A 48 19.21 9.96 2.94
N PRO A 49 18.65 9.18 2.02
CA PRO A 49 18.11 9.72 0.77
C PRO A 49 16.97 10.70 1.05
N ASP A 50 16.89 11.75 0.22
CA ASP A 50 15.78 12.70 0.23
C ASP A 50 14.53 12.06 -0.36
N VAL A 51 14.71 11.28 -1.45
CA VAL A 51 13.62 10.61 -2.17
C VAL A 51 13.95 9.12 -2.33
N VAL A 52 12.94 8.28 -2.16
CA VAL A 52 12.98 6.85 -2.48
C VAL A 52 11.98 6.56 -3.59
N ILE A 53 12.43 5.92 -4.66
CA ILE A 53 11.59 5.32 -5.69
C ILE A 53 11.45 3.84 -5.33
N MET A 54 10.22 3.38 -5.13
CA MET A 54 9.93 2.08 -4.53
C MET A 54 8.94 1.28 -5.37
N ASP A 55 9.35 0.11 -5.85
CA ASP A 55 8.37 -0.85 -6.34
C ASP A 55 7.62 -1.54 -5.19
N ILE A 56 6.45 -2.06 -5.47
CA ILE A 56 5.64 -2.83 -4.50
C ILE A 56 6.04 -4.30 -4.54
N ASP A 57 6.11 -4.90 -5.74
CA ASP A 57 6.35 -6.33 -5.90
C ASP A 57 7.84 -6.65 -5.96
N MET A 58 8.40 -6.88 -4.80
CA MET A 58 9.80 -7.31 -4.67
C MET A 58 9.89 -8.59 -3.84
N PRO A 59 10.90 -9.46 -4.08
CA PRO A 59 11.10 -10.68 -3.31
C PRO A 59 11.52 -10.36 -1.86
N ASP A 60 11.35 -11.33 -0.97
CA ASP A 60 11.71 -11.32 0.45
C ASP A 60 10.96 -10.25 1.27
N VAL A 61 11.25 -8.99 1.07
CA VAL A 61 10.59 -7.85 1.71
C VAL A 61 10.05 -6.92 0.63
N ASP A 62 8.72 -6.87 0.52
CA ASP A 62 8.02 -6.05 -0.48
C ASP A 62 8.08 -4.55 -0.19
N GLY A 63 7.62 -3.73 -1.15
CA GLY A 63 7.67 -2.28 -1.04
C GLY A 63 6.72 -1.70 0.02
N ILE A 64 5.66 -2.41 0.39
CA ILE A 64 4.73 -1.94 1.44
C ILE A 64 5.42 -2.05 2.81
N GLU A 65 6.08 -3.17 3.08
CA GLU A 65 6.86 -3.33 4.30
C GLU A 65 8.09 -2.41 4.28
N GLY A 66 8.75 -2.24 3.11
CA GLY A 66 9.83 -1.28 2.92
C GLY A 66 9.41 0.14 3.25
N LEU A 67 8.25 0.58 2.76
CA LEU A 67 7.66 1.88 3.08
C LEU A 67 7.51 2.08 4.60
N ARG A 68 6.95 1.07 5.30
CA ARG A 68 6.78 1.10 6.75
C ARG A 68 8.12 1.26 7.48
N ILE A 69 9.10 0.41 7.12
CA ILE A 69 10.45 0.44 7.71
C ILE A 69 11.09 1.82 7.53
N ILE A 70 11.01 2.38 6.33
CA ILE A 70 11.62 3.68 6.02
C ILE A 70 10.93 4.79 6.80
N LYS A 71 9.60 4.83 6.82
CA LYS A 71 8.85 5.87 7.54
C LYS A 71 9.02 5.81 9.06
N GLU A 72 9.22 4.64 9.63
CA GLU A 72 9.57 4.48 11.05
C GLU A 72 10.98 5.01 11.37
N GLN A 73 11.95 4.81 10.47
CA GLN A 73 13.33 5.23 10.67
C GLN A 73 13.55 6.71 10.35
N ARG A 74 12.88 7.19 9.29
CA ARG A 74 13.08 8.52 8.75
C ARG A 74 11.80 9.05 8.08
N PRO A 75 10.85 9.58 8.88
CA PRO A 75 9.55 10.07 8.39
C PRO A 75 9.64 11.14 7.30
N GLU A 76 10.73 11.94 7.30
CA GLU A 76 10.97 13.01 6.35
C GLU A 76 11.38 12.55 4.95
N THR A 77 11.88 11.33 4.78
CA THR A 77 12.19 10.80 3.44
C THR A 77 10.94 10.70 2.58
N TYR A 78 10.94 11.33 1.42
CA TYR A 78 9.85 11.22 0.46
C TYR A 78 9.88 9.85 -0.22
N ILE A 79 8.73 9.18 -0.31
CA ILE A 79 8.63 7.87 -0.94
C ILE A 79 7.59 7.94 -2.07
N ILE A 80 8.05 7.68 -3.30
CA ILE A 80 7.23 7.55 -4.49
C ILE A 80 7.11 6.07 -4.82
N MET A 81 5.90 5.52 -4.72
CA MET A 81 5.63 4.16 -5.19
C MET A 81 5.66 4.15 -6.71
N HIS A 82 6.48 3.27 -7.32
CA HIS A 82 6.67 3.16 -8.76
C HIS A 82 6.45 1.72 -9.21
N THR A 83 5.23 1.37 -9.60
CA THR A 83 4.81 -0.01 -9.79
C THR A 83 3.94 -0.22 -11.02
N VAL A 84 3.80 -1.46 -11.45
CA VAL A 84 2.83 -1.86 -12.49
C VAL A 84 1.44 -2.12 -11.91
N LEU A 85 1.33 -2.26 -10.59
CA LEU A 85 0.12 -2.71 -9.91
C LEU A 85 -0.93 -1.60 -9.78
N GLU A 86 -2.14 -1.98 -10.15
CA GLU A 86 -3.37 -1.19 -9.99
C GLU A 86 -4.30 -1.79 -8.92
N ASP A 87 -3.76 -2.63 -8.02
CA ASP A 87 -4.54 -3.26 -6.94
C ASP A 87 -4.96 -2.20 -5.91
N ASP A 88 -6.27 -2.12 -5.69
CA ASP A 88 -6.87 -1.07 -4.85
C ASP A 88 -6.48 -1.22 -3.37
N ASP A 89 -6.39 -2.44 -2.85
CA ASP A 89 -6.05 -2.68 -1.45
C ASP A 89 -4.58 -2.29 -1.17
N ARG A 90 -3.66 -2.63 -2.08
CA ARG A 90 -2.25 -2.27 -1.98
C ARG A 90 -2.00 -0.78 -2.16
N LEU A 91 -2.71 -0.15 -3.10
CA LEU A 91 -2.69 1.31 -3.25
C LEU A 91 -3.09 1.98 -1.93
N PHE A 92 -4.20 1.55 -1.32
CA PHE A 92 -4.68 2.11 -0.07
C PHE A 92 -3.67 1.90 1.08
N GLN A 93 -3.05 0.71 1.17
CA GLN A 93 -2.00 0.43 2.16
C GLN A 93 -0.80 1.36 2.00
N CYS A 94 -0.34 1.62 0.77
CA CYS A 94 0.75 2.56 0.50
C CYS A 94 0.40 3.98 0.93
N LEU A 95 -0.80 4.47 0.60
CA LEU A 95 -1.24 5.81 0.96
C LEU A 95 -1.36 5.97 2.49
N CYS A 96 -1.98 5.00 3.16
CA CYS A 96 -2.08 4.98 4.64
C CYS A 96 -0.72 4.81 5.31
N GLY A 97 0.22 4.10 4.67
CA GLY A 97 1.60 3.92 5.13
C GLY A 97 2.48 5.16 5.01
N GLY A 98 1.96 6.23 4.39
CA GLY A 98 2.65 7.52 4.26
C GLY A 98 3.47 7.65 2.98
N ALA A 99 3.14 6.92 1.91
CA ALA A 99 3.69 7.18 0.58
C ALA A 99 3.36 8.63 0.16
N ASN A 100 4.34 9.32 -0.39
CA ASN A 100 4.21 10.71 -0.81
C ASN A 100 3.74 10.85 -2.26
N GLY A 101 3.88 9.79 -3.07
CA GLY A 101 3.42 9.75 -4.45
C GLY A 101 3.19 8.31 -4.93
N TYR A 102 2.47 8.17 -6.04
CA TYR A 102 2.19 6.87 -6.65
C TYR A 102 2.15 7.00 -8.17
N ILE A 103 3.15 6.45 -8.84
CA ILE A 103 3.35 6.55 -10.29
C ILE A 103 3.41 5.14 -10.87
N LEU A 104 2.74 4.93 -11.99
CA LEU A 104 2.78 3.65 -12.68
C LEU A 104 4.04 3.53 -13.52
N LYS A 105 4.67 2.33 -13.57
CA LYS A 105 5.87 2.04 -14.38
C LYS A 105 5.70 2.25 -15.89
N ASN A 106 4.47 2.28 -16.39
CA ASN A 106 4.17 2.62 -17.77
C ASN A 106 4.13 4.14 -18.05
N SER A 107 4.33 4.97 -17.03
CA SER A 107 4.46 6.43 -17.20
C SER A 107 5.80 6.79 -17.83
N SER A 108 5.87 7.92 -18.52
CA SER A 108 7.13 8.40 -19.09
C SER A 108 8.13 8.82 -17.98
N PHE A 109 9.42 8.79 -18.30
CA PHE A 109 10.47 9.27 -17.39
C PHE A 109 10.26 10.74 -17.00
N VAL A 110 9.73 11.57 -17.90
CA VAL A 110 9.40 12.97 -17.61
C VAL A 110 8.39 13.07 -16.47
N HIS A 111 7.34 12.23 -16.44
CA HIS A 111 6.37 12.22 -15.35
C HIS A 111 7.00 11.78 -14.03
N LEU A 112 8.00 10.90 -14.06
CA LEU A 112 8.73 10.53 -12.84
C LEU A 112 9.58 11.69 -12.31
N LEU A 113 10.23 12.47 -13.19
CA LEU A 113 10.95 13.68 -12.81
C LEU A 113 10.03 14.74 -12.21
N GLU A 114 8.90 15.01 -12.87
CA GLU A 114 7.86 15.91 -12.34
C GLU A 114 7.34 15.45 -10.97
N ALA A 115 7.21 14.13 -10.77
CA ALA A 115 6.79 13.56 -9.50
C ALA A 115 7.83 13.79 -8.40
N ILE A 116 9.13 13.61 -8.71
CA ILE A 116 10.22 13.88 -7.76
C ILE A 116 10.22 15.36 -7.36
N GLU A 117 10.15 16.27 -8.33
CA GLU A 117 10.07 17.71 -8.04
C GLU A 117 8.82 18.05 -7.21
N ASN A 118 7.68 17.45 -7.53
CA ASN A 118 6.42 17.71 -6.85
C ASN A 118 6.47 17.30 -5.37
N VAL A 119 7.00 16.12 -5.03
CA VAL A 119 7.12 15.70 -3.62
C VAL A 119 8.09 16.59 -2.84
N LEU A 120 9.18 17.04 -3.44
CA LEU A 120 10.14 17.94 -2.81
C LEU A 120 9.52 19.31 -2.47
N HIS A 121 8.49 19.73 -3.20
CA HIS A 121 7.70 20.94 -2.93
C HIS A 121 6.44 20.67 -2.07
N GLY A 122 6.33 19.49 -1.46
CA GLY A 122 5.22 19.14 -0.56
C GLY A 122 3.94 18.71 -1.26
N GLY A 123 3.99 18.43 -2.56
CA GLY A 123 2.86 17.87 -3.31
C GLY A 123 2.74 16.35 -3.16
N ALA A 124 1.68 15.79 -3.75
CA ALA A 124 1.39 14.36 -3.75
C ALA A 124 1.10 13.88 -5.19
N PRO A 125 2.14 13.60 -5.99
CA PRO A 125 1.97 13.21 -7.38
C PRO A 125 1.29 11.84 -7.48
N LEU A 126 0.22 11.80 -8.25
CA LEU A 126 -0.53 10.58 -8.56
C LEU A 126 -0.74 10.52 -10.08
N SER A 127 -0.49 9.37 -10.68
CA SER A 127 -0.90 9.17 -12.08
C SER A 127 -2.44 9.31 -12.18
N PRO A 128 -2.99 9.77 -13.33
CA PRO A 128 -4.43 10.04 -13.46
C PRO A 128 -5.34 8.87 -13.09
N ILE A 129 -4.90 7.66 -13.40
CA ILE A 129 -5.63 6.42 -13.07
C ILE A 129 -5.68 6.25 -11.53
N ILE A 130 -4.55 6.45 -10.87
CA ILE A 130 -4.42 6.33 -9.41
C ILE A 130 -5.23 7.43 -8.71
N ALA A 131 -5.14 8.67 -9.17
CA ALA A 131 -5.95 9.77 -8.64
C ALA A 131 -7.45 9.46 -8.72
N LYS A 132 -7.92 8.87 -9.83
CA LYS A 132 -9.31 8.44 -9.98
C LYS A 132 -9.69 7.35 -8.96
N LYS A 133 -8.82 6.37 -8.72
CA LYS A 133 -9.03 5.32 -7.70
C LYS A 133 -9.10 5.94 -6.30
N VAL A 134 -8.16 6.81 -5.94
CA VAL A 134 -8.17 7.52 -4.65
C VAL A 134 -9.47 8.28 -4.44
N LEU A 135 -9.94 9.04 -5.45
CA LEU A 135 -11.23 9.72 -5.36
C LEU A 135 -12.42 8.77 -5.20
N GLN A 136 -12.33 7.54 -5.71
CA GLN A 136 -13.38 6.54 -5.52
C GLN A 136 -13.46 6.05 -4.06
N PHE A 137 -12.33 5.92 -3.35
CA PHE A 137 -12.33 5.60 -1.91
C PHE A 137 -13.04 6.67 -1.06
N PHE A 138 -12.94 7.94 -1.46
CA PHE A 138 -13.57 9.07 -0.73
C PHE A 138 -14.95 9.46 -1.27
N ARG A 139 -15.40 8.86 -2.38
CA ARG A 139 -16.80 9.10 -2.79
C ARG A 139 -17.71 8.51 -1.73
N PRO A 140 -18.63 9.29 -1.18
CA PRO A 140 -19.69 8.73 -0.37
C PRO A 140 -20.47 7.78 -1.30
N THR A 141 -20.14 6.50 -1.27
CA THR A 141 -21.09 5.50 -1.72
C THR A 141 -22.32 5.73 -0.87
N ASN A 142 -23.45 6.01 -1.51
CA ASN A 142 -24.78 6.26 -0.95
C ASN A 142 -24.85 5.97 0.56
N PRO A 143 -25.38 6.84 1.44
CA PRO A 143 -25.32 6.67 2.89
C PRO A 143 -25.94 5.36 3.43
N GLY A 144 -26.05 4.33 2.61
CA GLY A 144 -26.58 3.00 2.91
C GLY A 144 -25.66 1.81 2.57
N ARG A 145 -24.47 1.99 1.93
CA ARG A 145 -23.58 0.84 1.65
C ARG A 145 -22.13 1.29 1.48
N LEU A 146 -21.37 1.32 2.55
CA LEU A 146 -19.92 1.09 2.50
C LEU A 146 -19.73 -0.36 1.96
N GLN A 147 -19.39 -0.50 0.69
CA GLN A 147 -19.14 -1.82 0.10
C GLN A 147 -17.72 -2.25 0.49
N TYR A 148 -17.61 -2.98 1.58
CA TYR A 148 -16.35 -3.61 2.04
C TYR A 148 -15.96 -4.83 1.17
N HIS A 149 -16.53 -4.99 -0.03
CA HIS A 149 -16.28 -6.09 -0.97
C HIS A 149 -16.27 -7.48 -0.32
N LEU A 150 -17.08 -7.65 0.72
CA LEU A 150 -17.26 -8.94 1.36
C LEU A 150 -17.97 -9.89 0.40
N SER A 151 -17.41 -11.09 0.21
CA SER A 151 -18.11 -12.16 -0.50
C SER A 151 -19.38 -12.56 0.27
N ASP A 152 -20.30 -13.25 -0.40
CA ASP A 152 -21.53 -13.74 0.25
C ASP A 152 -21.23 -14.61 1.48
N ARG A 153 -20.16 -15.43 1.40
CA ARG A 153 -19.69 -16.25 2.51
C ARG A 153 -19.08 -15.45 3.67
N GLU A 154 -18.30 -14.43 3.36
CA GLU A 154 -17.75 -13.53 4.39
C GLU A 154 -18.86 -12.73 5.06
N ARG A 155 -19.85 -12.30 4.30
CA ARG A 155 -21.03 -11.62 4.84
C ARG A 155 -21.84 -12.53 5.75
N GLU A 156 -22.04 -13.79 5.37
CA GLU A 156 -22.71 -14.79 6.19
C GLU A 156 -21.95 -15.06 7.50
N VAL A 157 -20.64 -15.24 7.45
CA VAL A 157 -19.77 -15.42 8.61
C VAL A 157 -19.81 -14.19 9.53
N LEU A 158 -19.72 -12.98 8.98
CA LEU A 158 -19.82 -11.72 9.73
C LEU A 158 -21.17 -11.57 10.42
N LYS A 159 -22.26 -11.96 9.78
CA LYS A 159 -23.61 -11.96 10.35
C LYS A 159 -23.71 -12.81 11.63
N TYR A 160 -23.11 -14.00 11.62
CA TYR A 160 -23.07 -14.84 12.82
C TYR A 160 -22.11 -14.31 13.89
N LEU A 161 -21.00 -13.70 13.48
CA LEU A 161 -20.07 -13.04 14.40
C LEU A 161 -20.75 -11.89 15.15
N VAL A 162 -21.51 -11.06 14.45
CA VAL A 162 -22.32 -9.95 15.04
C VAL A 162 -23.37 -10.48 16.01
N LYS A 163 -23.94 -11.66 15.73
CA LYS A 163 -24.88 -12.35 16.66
C LYS A 163 -24.18 -12.96 17.90
N GLY A 164 -22.87 -12.84 18.02
CA GLY A 164 -22.10 -13.34 19.15
C GLY A 164 -21.74 -14.83 19.08
N PHE A 165 -21.85 -15.47 17.92
CA PHE A 165 -21.54 -16.89 17.76
C PHE A 165 -20.04 -17.13 17.83
N SER A 166 -19.62 -18.19 18.53
CA SER A 166 -18.22 -18.65 18.49
C SER A 166 -17.86 -19.21 17.11
N TYR A 167 -16.60 -19.23 16.76
CA TYR A 167 -16.12 -19.77 15.47
C TYR A 167 -16.57 -21.22 15.26
N LYS A 168 -16.65 -22.04 16.32
CA LYS A 168 -17.13 -23.42 16.26
C LYS A 168 -18.64 -23.46 15.92
N MET A 169 -19.42 -22.57 16.48
CA MET A 169 -20.85 -22.45 16.15
C MET A 169 -21.07 -21.96 14.72
N ILE A 170 -20.26 -20.96 14.27
CA ILE A 170 -20.29 -20.46 12.89
C ILE A 170 -19.96 -21.58 11.91
N ALA A 171 -18.93 -22.41 12.20
CA ALA A 171 -18.58 -23.57 11.39
C ALA A 171 -19.75 -24.54 11.23
N GLY A 172 -20.47 -24.82 12.31
CA GLY A 172 -21.67 -25.67 12.28
C GLY A 172 -22.82 -25.08 11.46
N HIS A 173 -23.11 -23.77 11.64
CA HIS A 173 -24.19 -23.10 10.93
C HIS A 173 -23.92 -22.90 9.43
N CYS A 174 -22.66 -22.62 9.07
CA CYS A 174 -22.27 -22.45 7.67
C CYS A 174 -21.89 -23.76 6.98
N HIS A 175 -21.90 -24.91 7.66
CA HIS A 175 -21.51 -26.22 7.16
C HIS A 175 -20.08 -26.23 6.55
N ILE A 176 -19.11 -25.59 7.22
CA ILE A 176 -17.70 -25.50 6.82
C ILE A 176 -16.78 -25.86 7.98
N SER A 177 -15.51 -26.12 7.70
CA SER A 177 -14.53 -26.42 8.73
C SER A 177 -14.22 -25.19 9.60
N LEU A 178 -13.74 -25.42 10.83
CA LEU A 178 -13.28 -24.34 11.71
C LEU A 178 -12.14 -23.54 11.10
N ASP A 179 -11.25 -24.19 10.34
CA ASP A 179 -10.13 -23.52 9.68
C ASP A 179 -10.61 -22.64 8.51
N THR A 180 -11.65 -23.07 7.79
CA THR A 180 -12.30 -22.25 6.78
C THR A 180 -12.93 -20.99 7.39
N VAL A 181 -13.59 -21.11 8.57
CA VAL A 181 -14.10 -19.95 9.30
C VAL A 181 -12.97 -18.98 9.66
N ARG A 182 -11.84 -19.50 10.18
CA ARG A 182 -10.66 -18.67 10.50
C ARG A 182 -10.12 -17.94 9.27
N GLY A 183 -10.11 -18.60 8.10
CA GLY A 183 -9.74 -17.98 6.83
C GLY A 183 -10.67 -16.82 6.47
N HIS A 184 -12.00 -17.04 6.51
CA HIS A 184 -12.97 -16.00 6.25
C HIS A 184 -12.86 -14.83 7.25
N ILE A 185 -12.66 -15.10 8.54
CA ILE A 185 -12.47 -14.07 9.56
C ILE A 185 -11.24 -13.21 9.29
N ARG A 186 -10.12 -13.82 8.88
CA ARG A 186 -8.91 -13.08 8.50
C ARG A 186 -9.17 -12.15 7.32
N ASN A 187 -9.85 -12.64 6.29
CA ASN A 187 -10.22 -11.84 5.13
C ASN A 187 -11.20 -10.71 5.49
N ILE A 188 -12.17 -10.99 6.35
CA ILE A 188 -13.10 -9.98 6.87
C ILE A 188 -12.33 -8.87 7.60
N TYR A 189 -11.38 -9.23 8.49
CA TYR A 189 -10.59 -8.23 9.21
C TYR A 189 -9.78 -7.37 8.26
N SER A 190 -9.14 -7.98 7.27
CA SER A 190 -8.41 -7.24 6.22
C SER A 190 -9.34 -6.28 5.48
N LYS A 191 -10.48 -6.77 4.98
CA LYS A 191 -11.44 -5.96 4.20
C LYS A 191 -12.15 -4.88 5.02
N LEU A 192 -12.34 -5.11 6.31
CA LEU A 192 -12.91 -4.13 7.24
C LEU A 192 -11.84 -3.22 7.85
N HIS A 193 -10.55 -3.44 7.58
CA HIS A 193 -9.43 -2.73 8.21
C HIS A 193 -9.55 -2.70 9.73
N VAL A 194 -9.68 -3.88 10.35
CA VAL A 194 -9.80 -4.09 11.79
C VAL A 194 -8.88 -5.22 12.25
N ASN A 195 -8.51 -5.20 13.54
CA ASN A 195 -7.53 -6.15 14.08
C ASN A 195 -8.16 -7.25 14.94
N CYS A 196 -9.42 -7.12 15.32
CA CYS A 196 -10.09 -8.10 16.19
C CYS A 196 -11.60 -8.20 15.96
N GLY A 197 -12.21 -9.27 16.50
CA GLY A 197 -13.65 -9.52 16.36
C GLY A 197 -14.52 -8.43 16.94
N ARG A 198 -14.11 -7.81 18.05
CA ARG A 198 -14.87 -6.70 18.67
C ARG A 198 -14.92 -5.50 17.72
N GLU A 199 -13.81 -5.12 17.14
CA GLU A 199 -13.75 -4.04 16.15
C GLU A 199 -14.58 -4.36 14.91
N ALA A 200 -14.51 -5.61 14.40
CA ALA A 200 -15.31 -6.05 13.26
C ALA A 200 -16.82 -5.94 13.54
N VAL A 201 -17.28 -6.37 14.73
CA VAL A 201 -18.68 -6.27 15.14
C VAL A 201 -19.10 -4.81 15.27
N THR A 202 -18.32 -3.98 15.97
CA THR A 202 -18.60 -2.55 16.14
C THR A 202 -18.71 -1.85 14.79
N LYS A 203 -17.77 -2.13 13.88
CA LYS A 203 -17.76 -1.55 12.54
C LYS A 203 -18.93 -2.02 11.69
N ALA A 204 -19.25 -3.32 11.74
CA ALA A 204 -20.38 -3.88 11.01
C ALA A 204 -21.73 -3.25 11.41
N LEU A 205 -21.91 -2.98 12.70
CA LEU A 205 -23.10 -2.31 13.23
C LEU A 205 -23.14 -0.81 12.90
N ARG A 206 -22.01 -0.12 13.08
CA ARG A 206 -21.90 1.33 12.82
C ARG A 206 -22.15 1.67 11.35
N ASP A 207 -21.56 0.89 10.46
CA ASP A 207 -21.54 1.15 9.01
C ASP A 207 -22.68 0.40 8.27
N ASN A 208 -23.58 -0.26 9.00
CA ASN A 208 -24.76 -1.01 8.50
C ASN A 208 -24.39 -1.97 7.35
N ILE A 209 -23.36 -2.79 7.56
CA ILE A 209 -22.77 -3.68 6.53
C ILE A 209 -23.67 -4.90 6.21
N LEU A 210 -24.56 -5.26 7.10
CA LEU A 210 -25.40 -6.48 7.09
C LEU A 210 -26.85 -6.19 6.72
#